data_a9316bbe6f229e307a5b62a4743a299d
#
_entry.id   a9316bbe6f229e307a5b62a4743a299d
#
_cell.length_a   1.000
_cell.length_b   1.000
_cell.length_c   1.000
_cell.angle_alpha   90.00
_cell.angle_beta   90.00
_cell.angle_gamma   90.00
#
_symmetry.space_group_name_H-M   'P 1'
#
loop_
_entity.id
_entity.type
_entity.pdbx_description
1 polymer ?
#
loop_
_entity_poly.entity_id
_entity_poly.type
_entity_poly.pdbx_seq_one_letter_code
_entity_poly.pdbx_strand_id
1 'polypeptide(L)'
;MEELVISENIQSAEEKYKLLIKQLSGLLNSEDPLISNLSNLTAALKQTFNKISWVGCYIFEDKKLYLGPFQGKVACTSIEPGKGVCGTAALNKESIIVADVDKFPGHIVCDAESKSEIVVPILNKDGSLYGVLDLDSTEFSAFNEIDKKYLEEISVFLTDNFIIIN
;
A
#
# COMPACT_ATOMS: atom_id res chain seq x y z
N MET A 1 18.43 -8.95 10.19
CA MET A 1 17.47 -8.72 9.09
C MET A 1 17.64 -9.85 8.09
N GLU A 2 16.55 -10.51 7.78
CA GLU A 2 16.55 -11.55 6.74
C GLU A 2 16.56 -10.92 5.35
N GLU A 3 17.06 -11.64 4.36
CA GLU A 3 17.06 -11.20 2.96
C GLU A 3 15.72 -11.58 2.32
N LEU A 4 15.13 -10.66 1.54
CA LEU A 4 13.90 -10.94 0.79
C LEU A 4 14.17 -11.96 -0.31
N VAL A 5 13.51 -13.11 -0.25
CA VAL A 5 13.58 -14.14 -1.27
C VAL A 5 12.48 -13.96 -2.30
N ILE A 6 12.87 -13.62 -3.52
CA ILE A 6 11.95 -13.54 -4.67
C ILE A 6 12.18 -14.78 -5.53
N SER A 7 11.19 -15.66 -5.60
CA SER A 7 11.31 -16.87 -6.41
C SER A 7 10.83 -16.59 -7.84
N GLU A 8 11.75 -16.65 -8.80
CA GLU A 8 11.45 -16.50 -10.23
C GLU A 8 10.53 -17.61 -10.77
N ASN A 9 10.49 -18.74 -10.08
CA ASN A 9 9.64 -19.89 -10.47
C ASN A 9 8.18 -19.73 -10.07
N ILE A 10 7.85 -18.75 -9.21
CA ILE A 10 6.47 -18.51 -8.76
C ILE A 10 5.77 -17.61 -9.80
N GLN A 11 4.78 -18.15 -10.50
CA GLN A 11 4.01 -17.44 -11.52
C GLN A 11 2.73 -16.80 -10.96
N SER A 12 2.14 -17.42 -9.95
CA SER A 12 0.87 -16.99 -9.37
C SER A 12 1.07 -15.80 -8.43
N ALA A 13 0.26 -14.74 -8.59
CA ALA A 13 0.24 -13.60 -7.68
C ALA A 13 -0.08 -14.03 -6.24
N GLU A 14 -1.00 -14.97 -6.08
CA GLU A 14 -1.40 -15.51 -4.78
C GLU A 14 -0.21 -16.15 -4.05
N GLU A 15 0.58 -16.98 -4.73
CA GLU A 15 1.75 -17.63 -4.14
C GLU A 15 2.86 -16.61 -3.80
N LYS A 16 3.03 -15.58 -4.64
CA LYS A 16 3.96 -14.47 -4.34
C LYS A 16 3.56 -13.73 -3.06
N TYR A 17 2.29 -13.41 -2.89
CA TYR A 17 1.79 -12.78 -1.67
C TYR A 17 1.97 -13.67 -0.45
N LYS A 18 1.63 -14.95 -0.54
CA LYS A 18 1.83 -15.91 0.57
C LYS A 18 3.31 -16.01 0.99
N LEU A 19 4.22 -16.03 0.01
CA LEU A 19 5.66 -16.05 0.29
C LEU A 19 6.10 -14.73 0.93
N LEU A 20 5.66 -13.58 0.41
CA LEU A 20 5.97 -12.26 0.96
C LEU A 20 5.49 -12.14 2.41
N ILE A 21 4.21 -12.43 2.69
CA ILE A 21 3.63 -12.33 4.04
C ILE A 21 4.40 -13.21 5.04
N LYS A 22 4.78 -14.42 4.62
CA LYS A 22 5.59 -15.32 5.46
C LYS A 22 6.96 -14.73 5.82
N GLN A 23 7.53 -13.89 4.94
CA GLN A 23 8.84 -13.26 5.17
C GLN A 23 8.74 -11.94 5.96
N LEU A 24 7.55 -11.31 6.05
CA LEU A 24 7.41 -10.01 6.73
C LEU A 24 7.88 -10.03 8.18
N SER A 25 7.66 -11.14 8.91
CA SER A 25 8.12 -11.27 10.31
C SER A 25 9.65 -11.27 10.47
N GLY A 26 10.39 -11.62 9.42
CA GLY A 26 11.86 -11.56 9.41
C GLY A 26 12.42 -10.26 8.82
N LEU A 27 11.62 -9.59 7.96
CA LEU A 27 11.99 -8.34 7.30
C LEU A 27 11.68 -7.10 8.16
N LEU A 28 10.65 -7.20 9.01
CA LEU A 28 10.17 -6.12 9.85
C LEU A 28 10.47 -6.43 11.32
N ASN A 29 10.73 -5.40 12.11
CA ASN A 29 11.07 -5.53 13.53
C ASN A 29 10.22 -4.58 14.37
N SER A 30 9.43 -5.12 15.31
CA SER A 30 8.54 -4.33 16.17
C SER A 30 9.27 -3.42 17.18
N GLU A 31 10.57 -3.63 17.39
CA GLU A 31 11.40 -2.77 18.22
C GLU A 31 11.92 -1.54 17.47
N ASP A 32 11.85 -1.54 16.14
CA ASP A 32 12.29 -0.43 15.30
C ASP A 32 11.15 0.57 15.04
N PRO A 33 11.47 1.83 14.72
CA PRO A 33 10.47 2.82 14.36
C PRO A 33 9.57 2.31 13.21
N LEU A 34 8.26 2.55 13.32
CA LEU A 34 7.30 2.11 12.30
C LEU A 34 7.66 2.61 10.89
N ILE A 35 8.22 3.82 10.77
CA ILE A 35 8.67 4.38 9.49
C ILE A 35 9.70 3.48 8.78
N SER A 36 10.60 2.86 9.53
CA SER A 36 11.61 1.93 9.00
C SER A 36 10.94 0.65 8.47
N ASN A 37 9.96 0.14 9.21
CA ASN A 37 9.18 -1.03 8.80
C ASN A 37 8.35 -0.76 7.54
N LEU A 38 7.68 0.40 7.46
CA LEU A 38 6.94 0.79 6.26
C LEU A 38 7.86 0.99 5.05
N SER A 39 9.09 1.48 5.26
CA SER A 39 10.09 1.60 4.20
C SER A 39 10.49 0.25 3.63
N ASN A 40 10.73 -0.74 4.49
CA ASN A 40 11.04 -2.10 4.07
C ASN A 40 9.85 -2.79 3.42
N LEU A 41 8.62 -2.58 3.93
CA LEU A 41 7.41 -3.11 3.32
C LEU A 41 7.21 -2.59 1.89
N THR A 42 7.32 -1.27 1.69
CA THR A 42 7.16 -0.68 0.35
C THR A 42 8.23 -1.18 -0.61
N ALA A 43 9.47 -1.36 -0.15
CA ALA A 43 10.56 -1.95 -0.93
C ALA A 43 10.27 -3.42 -1.28
N ALA A 44 9.79 -4.22 -0.32
CA ALA A 44 9.48 -5.63 -0.53
C ALA A 44 8.33 -5.82 -1.54
N LEU A 45 7.26 -5.02 -1.45
CA LEU A 45 6.17 -5.02 -2.42
C LEU A 45 6.66 -4.65 -3.82
N LYS A 46 7.44 -3.57 -3.94
CA LYS A 46 8.00 -3.10 -5.21
C LYS A 46 8.90 -4.15 -5.88
N GLN A 47 9.71 -4.86 -5.09
CA GLN A 47 10.61 -5.90 -5.59
C GLN A 47 9.86 -7.18 -5.97
N THR A 48 8.78 -7.54 -5.26
CA THR A 48 8.02 -8.78 -5.47
C THR A 48 7.15 -8.72 -6.72
N PHE A 49 6.58 -7.55 -7.05
CA PHE A 49 5.59 -7.41 -8.11
C PHE A 49 6.02 -6.41 -9.19
N ASN A 50 6.46 -6.90 -10.34
CA ASN A 50 6.92 -6.08 -11.47
C ASN A 50 5.84 -5.13 -12.03
N LYS A 51 4.55 -5.47 -11.85
CA LYS A 51 3.42 -4.63 -12.26
C LYS A 51 3.29 -3.34 -11.46
N ILE A 52 3.89 -3.25 -10.29
CA ILE A 52 3.85 -2.06 -9.43
C ILE A 52 4.85 -1.04 -9.96
N SER A 53 4.37 0.08 -10.49
CA SER A 53 5.21 1.22 -10.87
C SER A 53 5.57 2.10 -9.67
N TRP A 54 4.61 2.29 -8.76
CA TRP A 54 4.74 3.04 -7.52
C TRP A 54 4.05 2.32 -6.37
N VAL A 55 4.60 2.40 -5.16
CA VAL A 55 3.96 1.93 -3.93
C VAL A 55 4.40 2.80 -2.77
N GLY A 56 3.45 3.20 -1.94
CA GLY A 56 3.74 4.03 -0.77
C GLY A 56 2.66 4.00 0.29
N CYS A 57 3.01 4.53 1.45
CA CYS A 57 2.08 4.75 2.55
C CYS A 57 1.80 6.25 2.66
N TYR A 58 0.53 6.61 2.75
CA TYR A 58 0.11 7.93 3.21
C TYR A 58 -0.38 7.80 4.65
N ILE A 59 0.20 8.61 5.54
CA ILE A 59 -0.10 8.58 6.97
C ILE A 59 -1.15 9.65 7.29
N PHE A 60 -2.18 9.28 8.04
CA PHE A 60 -3.25 10.19 8.43
C PHE A 60 -2.88 10.94 9.71
N GLU A 61 -2.65 12.22 9.59
CA GLU A 61 -2.31 13.13 10.67
C GLU A 61 -2.97 14.49 10.42
N ASP A 62 -3.42 15.19 11.45
CA ASP A 62 -4.05 16.51 11.37
C ASP A 62 -5.15 16.62 10.30
N LYS A 63 -5.99 15.58 10.18
CA LYS A 63 -7.11 15.48 9.23
C LYS A 63 -6.71 15.41 7.76
N LYS A 64 -5.45 15.10 7.45
CA LYS A 64 -4.95 14.90 6.09
C LYS A 64 -4.12 13.62 5.99
N LEU A 65 -3.95 13.15 4.78
CA LEU A 65 -2.97 12.11 4.45
C LEU A 65 -1.68 12.79 4.04
N TYR A 66 -0.57 12.44 4.67
CA TYR A 66 0.77 12.91 4.32
C TYR A 66 1.61 11.78 3.77
N LEU A 67 2.42 12.09 2.73
CA LEU A 67 3.31 11.14 2.11
C LEU A 67 4.30 10.58 3.12
N GLY A 68 4.26 9.29 3.32
CA GLY A 68 5.21 8.51 4.11
C GLY A 68 6.23 7.78 3.23
N PRO A 69 6.75 6.64 3.68
CA PRO A 69 7.69 5.84 2.88
C PRO A 69 7.07 5.35 1.56
N PHE A 70 7.84 5.44 0.48
CA PHE A 70 7.40 5.01 -0.85
C PHE A 70 8.57 4.56 -1.74
N GLN A 71 8.24 3.89 -2.83
CA GLN A 71 9.14 3.47 -3.90
C GLN A 71 8.54 3.88 -5.25
N GLY A 72 9.28 4.65 -6.03
CA GLY A 72 8.87 5.13 -7.35
C GLY A 72 9.21 6.59 -7.58
N LYS A 73 8.48 7.24 -8.50
CA LYS A 73 8.63 8.66 -8.82
C LYS A 73 8.13 9.53 -7.66
N VAL A 74 8.48 10.82 -7.68
CA VAL A 74 7.92 11.82 -6.75
C VAL A 74 6.38 11.82 -6.81
N ALA A 75 5.73 12.07 -5.67
CA ALA A 75 4.29 12.00 -5.53
C ALA A 75 3.71 13.22 -4.80
N CYS A 76 2.39 13.30 -4.71
CA CYS A 76 1.70 14.35 -3.95
C CYS A 76 2.11 14.27 -2.47
N THR A 77 2.49 15.38 -1.87
CA THR A 77 2.97 15.40 -0.48
C THR A 77 1.83 15.33 0.54
N SER A 78 0.63 15.72 0.17
CA SER A 78 -0.57 15.62 1.01
C SER A 78 -1.85 15.46 0.20
N ILE A 79 -2.81 14.72 0.75
CA ILE A 79 -4.12 14.44 0.14
C ILE A 79 -5.21 14.65 1.20
N GLU A 80 -6.30 15.33 0.84
CA GLU A 80 -7.44 15.50 1.73
C GLU A 80 -8.35 14.26 1.67
N PRO A 81 -8.93 13.80 2.80
CA PRO A 81 -9.95 12.76 2.80
C PRO A 81 -11.09 13.10 1.83
N GLY A 82 -11.52 12.10 1.06
CA GLY A 82 -12.55 12.26 0.02
C GLY A 82 -12.03 12.82 -1.31
N LYS A 83 -10.73 13.07 -1.47
CA LYS A 83 -10.12 13.53 -2.72
C LYS A 83 -9.25 12.45 -3.35
N GLY A 84 -9.45 12.22 -4.64
CA GLY A 84 -8.78 11.13 -5.37
C GLY A 84 -9.08 9.75 -4.81
N VAL A 85 -8.34 8.75 -5.23
CA VAL A 85 -8.55 7.35 -4.79
C VAL A 85 -8.12 7.19 -3.33
N CYS A 86 -6.91 7.63 -2.98
CA CYS A 86 -6.38 7.59 -1.62
C CYS A 86 -7.29 8.28 -0.61
N GLY A 87 -7.72 9.51 -0.91
CA GLY A 87 -8.62 10.27 -0.02
C GLY A 87 -9.99 9.62 0.13
N THR A 88 -10.52 9.01 -0.94
CA THR A 88 -11.81 8.30 -0.91
C THR A 88 -11.70 7.02 -0.09
N ALA A 89 -10.63 6.23 -0.28
CA ALA A 89 -10.38 5.03 0.52
C ALA A 89 -10.21 5.37 2.01
N ALA A 90 -9.50 6.45 2.31
CA ALA A 90 -9.31 6.94 3.68
C ALA A 90 -10.63 7.36 4.35
N LEU A 91 -11.48 8.10 3.63
CA LEU A 91 -12.77 8.58 4.14
C LEU A 91 -13.73 7.43 4.44
N ASN A 92 -13.83 6.48 3.52
CA ASN A 92 -14.74 5.33 3.62
C ASN A 92 -14.17 4.20 4.48
N LYS A 93 -12.85 4.18 4.69
CA LYS A 93 -12.10 3.07 5.31
C LYS A 93 -12.34 1.74 4.57
N GLU A 94 -12.38 1.82 3.25
CA GLU A 94 -12.62 0.68 2.36
C GLU A 94 -11.57 0.64 1.26
N SER A 95 -11.14 -0.57 0.89
CA SER A 95 -10.20 -0.78 -0.20
C SER A 95 -10.85 -0.48 -1.55
N ILE A 96 -10.13 0.21 -2.42
CA ILE A 96 -10.61 0.61 -3.74
C ILE A 96 -9.67 0.05 -4.81
N ILE A 97 -10.23 -0.65 -5.80
CA ILE A 97 -9.52 -1.07 -7.02
C ILE A 97 -9.99 -0.17 -8.16
N VAL A 98 -9.06 0.47 -8.85
CA VAL A 98 -9.32 1.32 -10.01
C VAL A 98 -8.66 0.73 -11.24
N ALA A 99 -9.47 0.24 -12.18
CA ALA A 99 -8.98 -0.38 -13.41
C ALA A 99 -8.42 0.64 -14.41
N ASP A 100 -8.91 1.88 -14.36
CA ASP A 100 -8.54 3.00 -15.21
C ASP A 100 -8.68 4.31 -14.41
N VAL A 101 -7.54 4.89 -14.01
CA VAL A 101 -7.52 6.06 -13.14
C VAL A 101 -8.14 7.29 -13.80
N ASP A 102 -8.10 7.40 -15.13
CA ASP A 102 -8.70 8.51 -15.87
C ASP A 102 -10.24 8.50 -15.78
N LYS A 103 -10.83 7.35 -15.43
CA LYS A 103 -12.28 7.19 -15.23
C LYS A 103 -12.72 7.34 -13.77
N PHE A 104 -11.80 7.46 -12.84
CA PHE A 104 -12.15 7.63 -11.43
C PHE A 104 -12.57 9.08 -11.16
N PRO A 105 -13.80 9.34 -10.63
CA PRO A 105 -14.28 10.69 -10.39
C PRO A 105 -13.38 11.43 -9.40
N GLY A 106 -12.85 12.59 -9.83
CA GLY A 106 -11.99 13.41 -8.99
C GLY A 106 -10.58 12.85 -8.76
N HIS A 107 -10.12 11.96 -9.65
CA HIS A 107 -8.74 11.46 -9.62
C HIS A 107 -7.73 12.61 -9.54
N ILE A 108 -6.73 12.45 -8.65
CA ILE A 108 -5.62 13.39 -8.51
C ILE A 108 -4.42 12.78 -9.26
N VAL A 109 -4.00 13.44 -10.33
CA VAL A 109 -2.86 12.97 -11.14
C VAL A 109 -1.56 13.29 -10.40
N CYS A 110 -1.02 12.32 -9.66
CA CYS A 110 0.33 12.43 -9.06
C CYS A 110 1.41 11.93 -10.02
N ASP A 111 1.10 10.93 -10.85
CA ASP A 111 1.95 10.46 -11.97
C ASP A 111 1.08 10.28 -13.22
N ALA A 112 1.42 10.97 -14.31
CA ALA A 112 0.70 10.89 -15.59
C ALA A 112 0.85 9.53 -16.31
N GLU A 113 1.76 8.67 -15.86
CA GLU A 113 1.95 7.33 -16.43
C GLU A 113 1.12 6.27 -15.71
N SER A 114 0.57 6.55 -14.53
CA SER A 114 -0.36 5.65 -13.83
C SER A 114 -1.60 5.38 -14.67
N LYS A 115 -1.98 4.11 -14.77
CA LYS A 115 -3.16 3.63 -15.51
C LYS A 115 -4.16 2.94 -14.60
N SER A 116 -3.70 2.22 -13.59
CA SER A 116 -4.56 1.58 -12.61
C SER A 116 -3.95 1.72 -11.21
N GLU A 117 -4.80 1.63 -10.19
CA GLU A 117 -4.44 1.90 -8.81
C GLU A 117 -5.21 0.97 -7.87
N ILE A 118 -4.61 0.58 -6.77
CA ILE A 118 -5.28 -0.04 -5.63
C ILE A 118 -4.86 0.67 -4.35
N VAL A 119 -5.84 1.06 -3.55
CA VAL A 119 -5.61 1.68 -2.25
C VAL A 119 -6.28 0.84 -1.16
N VAL A 120 -5.52 0.52 -0.12
CA VAL A 120 -5.99 -0.27 1.03
C VAL A 120 -5.81 0.55 2.30
N PRO A 121 -6.87 0.78 3.10
CA PRO A 121 -6.76 1.46 4.39
C PRO A 121 -5.91 0.66 5.37
N ILE A 122 -5.10 1.39 6.14
CA ILE A 122 -4.40 0.87 7.31
C ILE A 122 -5.14 1.44 8.53
N LEU A 123 -5.72 0.58 9.34
CA LEU A 123 -6.50 0.98 10.50
C LEU A 123 -5.72 0.76 11.80
N ASN A 124 -6.00 1.57 12.78
CA ASN A 124 -5.59 1.32 14.16
C ASN A 124 -6.44 0.19 14.77
N LYS A 125 -6.02 -0.35 15.92
CA LYS A 125 -6.76 -1.42 16.64
C LYS A 125 -8.17 -1.01 17.07
N ASP A 126 -8.43 0.27 17.24
CA ASP A 126 -9.76 0.82 17.57
C ASP A 126 -10.64 1.08 16.33
N GLY A 127 -10.13 0.77 15.11
CA GLY A 127 -10.82 1.02 13.85
C GLY A 127 -10.73 2.46 13.35
N SER A 128 -9.96 3.34 14.00
CA SER A 128 -9.62 4.65 13.45
C SER A 128 -8.62 4.51 12.31
N LEU A 129 -8.56 5.50 11.43
CA LEU A 129 -7.65 5.49 10.29
C LEU A 129 -6.22 5.82 10.77
N TYR A 130 -5.26 4.95 10.46
CA TYR A 130 -3.84 5.23 10.57
C TYR A 130 -3.29 5.86 9.27
N GLY A 131 -3.71 5.35 8.13
CA GLY A 131 -3.27 5.79 6.82
C GLY A 131 -3.81 4.90 5.71
N VAL A 132 -3.18 4.96 4.55
CA VAL A 132 -3.47 4.08 3.42
C VAL A 132 -2.19 3.53 2.82
N LEU A 133 -2.26 2.31 2.30
CA LEU A 133 -1.26 1.70 1.43
C LEU A 133 -1.77 1.85 0.00
N ASP A 134 -0.98 2.51 -0.84
CA ASP A 134 -1.33 2.90 -2.20
C ASP A 134 -0.35 2.27 -3.19
N LEU A 135 -0.87 1.63 -4.24
CA LEU A 135 -0.10 0.99 -5.29
C LEU A 135 -0.63 1.40 -6.67
N ASP A 136 0.28 1.89 -7.50
CA ASP A 136 0.01 2.25 -8.89
C ASP A 136 0.67 1.29 -9.88
N SER A 137 0.08 1.22 -11.07
CA SER A 137 0.64 0.52 -12.22
C SER A 137 0.52 1.35 -13.49
N THR A 138 1.49 1.22 -14.38
CA THR A 138 1.45 1.76 -15.75
C THR A 138 0.62 0.88 -16.71
N GLU A 139 0.01 -0.20 -16.21
CA GLU A 139 -0.86 -1.09 -16.94
C GLU A 139 -2.32 -0.88 -16.50
N PHE A 140 -3.27 -0.93 -17.43
CA PHE A 140 -4.70 -0.94 -17.09
C PHE A 140 -5.07 -2.24 -16.39
N SER A 141 -5.99 -2.17 -15.43
CA SER A 141 -6.54 -3.35 -14.74
C SER A 141 -5.46 -4.26 -14.12
N ALA A 142 -4.35 -3.66 -13.66
CA ALA A 142 -3.24 -4.43 -13.11
C ALA A 142 -3.56 -5.11 -11.77
N PHE A 143 -4.53 -4.57 -11.04
CA PHE A 143 -4.94 -5.06 -9.71
C PHE A 143 -6.32 -5.70 -9.74
N ASN A 144 -6.50 -6.74 -8.92
CA ASN A 144 -7.75 -7.51 -8.83
C ASN A 144 -8.05 -7.93 -7.38
N GLU A 145 -9.10 -8.74 -7.18
CA GLU A 145 -9.53 -9.19 -5.84
C GLU A 145 -8.47 -10.03 -5.09
N ILE A 146 -7.52 -10.66 -5.79
CA ILE A 146 -6.40 -11.37 -5.14
C ILE A 146 -5.46 -10.33 -4.52
N ASP A 147 -5.12 -9.28 -5.26
CA ASP A 147 -4.28 -8.19 -4.74
C ASP A 147 -4.95 -7.54 -3.53
N LYS A 148 -6.23 -7.18 -3.64
CA LYS A 148 -7.00 -6.60 -2.55
C LYS A 148 -6.96 -7.46 -1.30
N LYS A 149 -7.30 -8.75 -1.42
CA LYS A 149 -7.31 -9.69 -0.30
C LYS A 149 -5.98 -9.72 0.46
N TYR A 150 -4.88 -9.87 -0.27
CA TYR A 150 -3.58 -10.02 0.38
C TYR A 150 -2.99 -8.69 0.87
N LEU A 151 -3.29 -7.57 0.22
CA LEU A 151 -2.92 -6.25 0.72
C LEU A 151 -3.71 -5.88 1.98
N GLU A 152 -4.97 -6.26 2.08
CA GLU A 152 -5.76 -6.16 3.31
C GLU A 152 -5.17 -7.04 4.44
N GLU A 153 -4.72 -8.26 4.13
CA GLU A 153 -4.03 -9.13 5.08
C GLU A 153 -2.70 -8.50 5.58
N ILE A 154 -1.94 -7.87 4.68
CA ILE A 154 -0.73 -7.11 5.04
C ILE A 154 -1.09 -5.90 5.93
N SER A 155 -2.17 -5.18 5.62
CA SER A 155 -2.65 -4.06 6.45
C SER A 155 -3.00 -4.52 7.88
N VAL A 156 -3.72 -5.62 8.01
CA VAL A 156 -4.04 -6.23 9.32
C VAL A 156 -2.76 -6.66 10.04
N PHE A 157 -1.82 -7.29 9.34
CA PHE A 157 -0.53 -7.68 9.91
C PHE A 157 0.26 -6.48 10.48
N LEU A 158 0.25 -5.33 9.78
CA LEU A 158 0.85 -4.08 10.28
C LEU A 158 0.15 -3.60 11.55
N THR A 159 -1.19 -3.58 11.55
CA THR A 159 -1.99 -3.14 12.70
C THR A 159 -1.71 -4.00 13.94
N ASP A 160 -1.65 -5.32 13.77
CA ASP A 160 -1.51 -6.24 14.88
C ASP A 160 -0.11 -6.23 15.51
N ASN A 161 0.93 -6.01 14.69
CA ASN A 161 2.32 -6.19 15.13
C ASN A 161 3.09 -4.88 15.31
N PHE A 162 2.70 -3.78 14.65
CA PHE A 162 3.53 -2.58 14.58
C PHE A 162 2.80 -1.27 14.93
N ILE A 163 1.47 -1.22 14.76
CA ILE A 163 0.70 -0.01 15.05
C ILE A 163 0.23 -0.07 16.49
N ILE A 164 0.90 0.68 17.35
CA ILE A 164 0.55 0.82 18.76
C ILE A 164 -0.21 2.14 18.90
N ILE A 165 -1.43 2.07 19.45
CA ILE A 165 -2.14 3.29 19.87
C ILE A 165 -1.44 3.82 21.12
N ASN A 166 -0.84 5.00 21.03
CA ASN A 166 -0.35 5.75 22.20
C ASN A 166 -1.49 6.56 22.81
#